data_90c60382511a2325858b6de18a898d1b
#
_entry.id   90c60382511a2325858b6de18a898d1b
#
_cell.length_a   1.000
_cell.length_b   1.000
_cell.length_c   1.000
_cell.angle_alpha   90.00
_cell.angle_beta   90.00
_cell.angle_gamma   90.00
#
_symmetry.space_group_name_H-M   'P 1'
#
loop_
_entity.id
_entity.type
_entity.pdbx_description
1 polymer ?
#
loop_
_entity_poly.entity_id
_entity_poly.type
_entity_poly.pdbx_seq_one_letter_code
_entity_poly.pdbx_strand_id
1 'polypeptide(L)'
;MRRLKRSLIALSVAGLLLGGCSTKEPMPNNGEKTKSGAIIGALAGAALGAAVSRHHRGQGALIGAAVGAAAGGALGYSLDKQAQEVADAMQTKVSANEKEAIKYQDIVVTKHDNYVKITFKSRMMFATNSATPTPEAKEKIAKLVDVLKNYPQTIVQVAGFTDSRGSYDYNLKLSQRRAFSVAELLKHLGVRNKIFARGCSFNKPLVPNDTPEHMAMNRRVEIYLYPNEDAVIDVCRR
;
A
#
# COMPACT_ATOMS: atom_id res chain seq x y z
N MET A 1 -3.73 71.34 8.01
CA MET A 1 -3.29 71.17 6.59
C MET A 1 -2.29 70.03 6.55
N ARG A 2 -2.64 68.92 5.97
CA ARG A 2 -1.83 67.92 5.22
C ARG A 2 -2.65 66.66 5.06
N ARG A 3 -3.21 66.50 3.83
CA ARG A 3 -3.94 65.30 3.40
C ARG A 3 -2.90 64.22 3.09
N LEU A 4 -2.98 63.06 3.78
CA LEU A 4 -2.21 61.89 3.41
C LEU A 4 -2.99 61.05 2.43
N LYS A 5 -2.42 60.87 1.26
CA LYS A 5 -2.92 60.04 0.14
C LYS A 5 -2.87 58.59 0.52
N ARG A 6 -4.02 57.91 0.50
CA ARG A 6 -4.12 56.44 0.53
C ARG A 6 -3.78 55.90 -0.85
N SER A 7 -2.63 55.28 -0.99
CA SER A 7 -2.25 54.51 -2.17
C SER A 7 -2.96 53.16 -2.14
N LEU A 8 -3.87 52.98 -3.09
CA LEU A 8 -4.47 51.66 -3.41
C LEU A 8 -3.39 50.83 -4.11
N ILE A 9 -2.89 49.80 -3.47
CA ILE A 9 -2.18 48.72 -4.13
C ILE A 9 -3.26 47.69 -4.53
N ALA A 10 -3.74 47.82 -5.75
CA ALA A 10 -4.50 46.79 -6.42
C ALA A 10 -3.54 45.69 -6.86
N LEU A 11 -3.47 44.61 -6.11
CA LEU A 11 -2.76 43.40 -6.53
C LEU A 11 -3.65 42.67 -7.53
N SER A 12 -3.33 42.80 -8.80
CA SER A 12 -3.94 42.12 -9.94
C SER A 12 -3.55 40.63 -9.90
N VAL A 13 -4.41 39.79 -9.33
CA VAL A 13 -4.45 38.36 -9.57
C VAL A 13 -5.43 38.07 -10.69
N ALA A 14 -5.04 38.47 -11.91
CA ALA A 14 -5.71 38.08 -13.13
C ALA A 14 -4.65 37.55 -14.11
N GLY A 15 -4.66 36.25 -14.34
CA GLY A 15 -3.87 35.70 -15.43
C GLY A 15 -3.19 34.35 -15.17
N LEU A 16 -3.94 33.33 -14.74
CA LEU A 16 -3.48 31.94 -14.82
C LEU A 16 -4.65 30.96 -15.02
N LEU A 17 -5.54 31.34 -15.93
CA LEU A 17 -6.50 30.40 -16.51
C LEU A 17 -6.38 30.59 -18.02
N LEU A 18 -5.72 29.69 -18.70
CA LEU A 18 -5.75 29.36 -20.12
C LEU A 18 -4.32 29.08 -20.65
N GLY A 19 -3.90 27.85 -20.44
CA GLY A 19 -2.66 27.32 -20.99
C GLY A 19 -2.64 25.80 -20.82
N GLY A 20 -3.75 25.13 -21.14
CA GLY A 20 -3.80 23.70 -21.30
C GLY A 20 -3.07 23.30 -22.57
N CYS A 21 -1.74 23.16 -22.53
CA CYS A 21 -1.02 22.40 -23.53
C CYS A 21 -1.41 20.94 -23.42
N SER A 22 -2.26 20.52 -24.35
CA SER A 22 -2.57 19.14 -24.65
C SER A 22 -1.33 18.45 -25.18
N THR A 23 -0.50 17.88 -24.31
CA THR A 23 0.41 16.81 -24.69
C THR A 23 -0.35 15.51 -24.56
N LYS A 24 -0.84 15.02 -25.70
CA LYS A 24 -1.34 13.66 -25.85
C LYS A 24 -0.15 12.70 -25.71
N GLU A 25 0.17 12.29 -24.49
CA GLU A 25 0.81 11.01 -24.29
C GLU A 25 -0.27 9.96 -24.06
N PRO A 26 -0.21 8.78 -24.70
CA PRO A 26 -1.18 7.74 -24.48
C PRO A 26 -1.01 7.19 -23.06
N MET A 27 -1.96 7.51 -22.18
CA MET A 27 -2.03 6.89 -20.86
C MET A 27 -2.26 5.39 -21.05
N PRO A 28 -1.48 4.53 -20.35
CA PRO A 28 -1.77 3.11 -20.32
C PRO A 28 -3.14 2.88 -19.69
N ASN A 29 -3.88 1.90 -20.22
CA ASN A 29 -5.28 1.55 -19.91
C ASN A 29 -5.52 1.05 -18.47
N ASN A 30 -5.20 1.83 -17.44
CA ASN A 30 -5.51 1.54 -16.03
C ASN A 30 -6.50 2.55 -15.42
N GLY A 31 -7.36 3.14 -16.25
CA GLY A 31 -8.19 4.29 -15.91
C GLY A 31 -9.27 4.08 -14.84
N GLU A 32 -9.63 2.86 -14.46
CA GLU A 32 -10.72 2.66 -13.50
C GLU A 32 -10.32 2.90 -12.04
N LYS A 33 -9.09 2.55 -11.66
CA LYS A 33 -8.63 2.65 -10.26
C LYS A 33 -8.12 4.05 -9.90
N THR A 34 -7.52 4.76 -10.85
CA THR A 34 -7.18 6.18 -10.70
C THR A 34 -8.45 7.03 -10.55
N LYS A 35 -9.55 6.66 -11.23
CA LYS A 35 -10.85 7.28 -11.06
C LYS A 35 -11.41 7.10 -9.63
N SER A 36 -11.27 5.91 -9.04
CA SER A 36 -11.74 5.64 -7.67
C SER A 36 -11.01 6.48 -6.63
N GLY A 37 -9.67 6.56 -6.70
CA GLY A 37 -8.88 7.40 -5.79
C GLY A 37 -9.21 8.89 -5.93
N ALA A 38 -9.37 9.38 -7.16
CA ALA A 38 -9.77 10.75 -7.43
C ALA A 38 -11.19 11.06 -6.91
N ILE A 39 -12.14 10.13 -7.03
CA ILE A 39 -13.51 10.29 -6.52
C ILE A 39 -13.53 10.32 -5.00
N ILE A 40 -12.84 9.37 -4.33
CA ILE A 40 -12.77 9.33 -2.86
C ILE A 40 -12.06 10.58 -2.32
N GLY A 41 -10.94 10.99 -2.93
CA GLY A 41 -10.23 12.21 -2.56
C GLY A 41 -11.07 13.47 -2.80
N ALA A 42 -11.84 13.54 -3.89
CA ALA A 42 -12.74 14.64 -4.17
C ALA A 42 -13.86 14.76 -3.12
N LEU A 43 -14.47 13.64 -2.72
CA LEU A 43 -15.53 13.62 -1.71
C LEU A 43 -14.98 14.03 -0.33
N ALA A 44 -13.84 13.50 0.10
CA ALA A 44 -13.19 13.88 1.35
C ALA A 44 -12.76 15.35 1.35
N GLY A 45 -12.13 15.80 0.27
CA GLY A 45 -11.71 17.20 0.10
C GLY A 45 -12.89 18.17 0.06
N ALA A 46 -13.99 17.81 -0.60
CA ALA A 46 -15.22 18.62 -0.64
C ALA A 46 -15.82 18.82 0.76
N ALA A 47 -15.88 17.73 1.56
CA ALA A 47 -16.39 17.78 2.92
C ALA A 47 -15.53 18.68 3.83
N LEU A 48 -14.21 18.55 3.77
CA LEU A 48 -13.28 19.39 4.53
C LEU A 48 -13.31 20.85 4.04
N GLY A 49 -13.29 21.08 2.72
CA GLY A 49 -13.37 22.42 2.16
C GLY A 49 -14.66 23.17 2.51
N ALA A 50 -15.80 22.47 2.54
CA ALA A 50 -17.07 23.02 2.99
C ALA A 50 -17.11 23.33 4.49
N ALA A 51 -16.43 22.52 5.31
CA ALA A 51 -16.36 22.69 6.76
C ALA A 51 -15.50 23.90 7.17
N VAL A 52 -14.41 24.16 6.44
CA VAL A 52 -13.47 25.26 6.73
C VAL A 52 -14.00 26.60 6.22
N SER A 53 -14.73 26.61 5.10
CA SER A 53 -15.25 27.85 4.48
C SER A 53 -16.59 28.25 5.04
N ARG A 54 -16.61 29.02 6.11
CA ARG A 54 -17.86 29.47 6.81
C ARG A 54 -18.76 30.37 5.99
N HIS A 55 -18.22 31.14 5.05
CA HIS A 55 -18.98 32.16 4.28
C HIS A 55 -19.36 31.72 2.85
N HIS A 56 -18.59 30.81 2.24
CA HIS A 56 -18.80 30.34 0.87
C HIS A 56 -18.66 28.82 0.78
N ARG A 57 -19.52 28.09 1.46
CA ARG A 57 -19.48 26.62 1.54
C ARG A 57 -19.40 25.92 0.18
N GLY A 58 -20.10 26.46 -0.83
CA GLY A 58 -20.07 25.91 -2.18
C GLY A 58 -18.71 26.05 -2.86
N GLN A 59 -18.06 27.20 -2.74
CA GLN A 59 -16.72 27.44 -3.32
C GLN A 59 -15.64 26.65 -2.55
N GLY A 60 -15.73 26.60 -1.22
CA GLY A 60 -14.82 25.78 -0.41
C GLY A 60 -14.91 24.29 -0.74
N ALA A 61 -16.13 23.79 -0.98
CA ALA A 61 -16.34 22.40 -1.39
C ALA A 61 -15.75 22.11 -2.77
N LEU A 62 -15.89 23.03 -3.75
CA LEU A 62 -15.33 22.86 -5.09
C LEU A 62 -13.80 22.87 -5.08
N ILE A 63 -13.17 23.80 -4.33
CA ILE A 63 -11.71 23.86 -4.20
C ILE A 63 -11.20 22.63 -3.47
N GLY A 64 -11.86 22.23 -2.36
CA GLY A 64 -11.49 21.03 -1.61
C GLY A 64 -11.63 19.75 -2.45
N ALA A 65 -12.67 19.64 -3.28
CA ALA A 65 -12.88 18.52 -4.17
C ALA A 65 -11.77 18.44 -5.24
N ALA A 66 -11.38 19.57 -5.84
CA ALA A 66 -10.32 19.61 -6.84
C ALA A 66 -8.96 19.20 -6.26
N VAL A 67 -8.61 19.72 -5.07
CA VAL A 67 -7.36 19.36 -4.37
C VAL A 67 -7.39 17.90 -3.92
N GLY A 68 -8.52 17.45 -3.38
CA GLY A 68 -8.70 16.06 -2.95
C GLY A 68 -8.65 15.07 -4.11
N ALA A 69 -9.24 15.41 -5.27
CA ALA A 69 -9.16 14.59 -6.47
C ALA A 69 -7.72 14.47 -7.01
N ALA A 70 -6.98 15.57 -7.02
CA ALA A 70 -5.58 15.57 -7.45
C ALA A 70 -4.70 14.74 -6.51
N ALA A 71 -4.86 14.90 -5.20
CA ALA A 71 -4.12 14.14 -4.20
C ALA A 71 -4.48 12.64 -4.23
N GLY A 72 -5.78 12.31 -4.31
CA GLY A 72 -6.25 10.93 -4.41
C GLY A 72 -5.82 10.24 -5.71
N GLY A 73 -5.83 10.97 -6.83
CA GLY A 73 -5.33 10.49 -8.12
C GLY A 73 -3.83 10.21 -8.10
N ALA A 74 -3.04 11.11 -7.49
CA ALA A 74 -1.58 10.93 -7.36
C ALA A 74 -1.22 9.72 -6.48
N LEU A 75 -1.93 9.52 -5.37
CA LEU A 75 -1.73 8.34 -4.51
C LEU A 75 -2.10 7.05 -5.24
N GLY A 76 -3.24 7.04 -5.95
CA GLY A 76 -3.68 5.88 -6.72
C GLY A 76 -2.65 5.49 -7.79
N TYR A 77 -2.15 6.47 -8.54
CA TYR A 77 -1.09 6.25 -9.55
C TYR A 77 0.19 5.71 -8.93
N SER A 78 0.62 6.30 -7.79
CA SER A 78 1.82 5.85 -7.08
C SER A 78 1.72 4.39 -6.62
N LEU A 79 0.56 3.98 -6.09
CA LEU A 79 0.32 2.58 -5.67
C LEU A 79 0.24 1.62 -6.86
N ASP A 80 -0.36 2.04 -8.00
CA ASP A 80 -0.39 1.23 -9.22
C ASP A 80 1.03 0.98 -9.75
N LYS A 81 1.84 2.03 -9.81
CA LYS A 81 3.24 1.95 -10.23
C LYS A 81 4.05 1.06 -9.28
N GLN A 82 3.92 1.27 -7.96
CA GLN A 82 4.61 0.44 -6.96
C GLN A 82 4.19 -1.03 -7.05
N ALA A 83 2.91 -1.33 -7.22
CA ALA A 83 2.42 -2.70 -7.37
C ALA A 83 3.01 -3.38 -8.61
N GLN A 84 3.11 -2.65 -9.73
CA GLN A 84 3.69 -3.17 -10.96
C GLN A 84 5.20 -3.42 -10.81
N GLU A 85 5.97 -2.46 -10.28
CA GLU A 85 7.41 -2.63 -10.04
C GLU A 85 7.70 -3.80 -9.09
N VAL A 86 6.89 -3.97 -8.04
CA VAL A 86 6.98 -5.12 -7.13
C VAL A 86 6.66 -6.42 -7.87
N ALA A 87 5.61 -6.45 -8.68
CA ALA A 87 5.24 -7.65 -9.44
C ALA A 87 6.33 -8.05 -10.44
N ASP A 88 6.92 -7.09 -11.14
CA ASP A 88 8.02 -7.31 -12.08
C ASP A 88 9.26 -7.84 -11.35
N ALA A 89 9.64 -7.25 -10.21
CA ALA A 89 10.74 -7.70 -9.38
C ALA A 89 10.52 -9.13 -8.83
N MET A 90 9.29 -9.48 -8.51
CA MET A 90 8.89 -10.83 -8.08
C MET A 90 8.71 -11.81 -9.24
N GLN A 91 8.78 -11.36 -10.50
CA GLN A 91 8.53 -12.16 -11.71
C GLN A 91 7.11 -12.73 -11.73
N THR A 92 6.13 -11.92 -11.36
CA THR A 92 4.70 -12.26 -11.33
C THR A 92 3.88 -11.10 -11.92
N LYS A 93 2.56 -11.20 -11.84
CA LYS A 93 1.63 -10.14 -12.24
C LYS A 93 0.82 -9.66 -11.04
N VAL A 94 0.38 -8.40 -11.08
CA VAL A 94 -0.58 -7.91 -10.09
C VAL A 94 -1.90 -8.67 -10.27
N SER A 95 -2.32 -9.39 -9.24
CA SER A 95 -3.55 -10.19 -9.24
C SER A 95 -4.71 -9.43 -8.62
N ALA A 96 -5.88 -9.52 -9.22
CA ALA A 96 -7.11 -9.03 -8.63
C ALA A 96 -7.72 -10.04 -7.62
N ASN A 97 -7.37 -11.32 -7.71
CA ASN A 97 -7.89 -12.39 -6.85
C ASN A 97 -6.75 -13.18 -6.22
N GLU A 98 -6.39 -12.81 -4.98
CA GLU A 98 -5.32 -13.47 -4.23
C GLU A 98 -5.60 -14.95 -3.99
N LYS A 99 -6.84 -15.29 -3.59
CA LYS A 99 -7.21 -16.67 -3.24
C LYS A 99 -7.07 -17.62 -4.42
N GLU A 100 -7.35 -17.14 -5.62
CA GLU A 100 -7.17 -17.94 -6.82
C GLU A 100 -5.70 -18.02 -7.23
N ALA A 101 -4.99 -16.89 -7.21
CA ALA A 101 -3.59 -16.83 -7.62
C ALA A 101 -2.68 -17.68 -6.71
N ILE A 102 -2.92 -17.66 -5.38
CA ILE A 102 -2.09 -18.39 -4.40
C ILE A 102 -2.21 -19.91 -4.54
N LYS A 103 -3.22 -20.45 -5.23
CA LYS A 103 -3.29 -21.89 -5.53
C LYS A 103 -2.10 -22.33 -6.39
N TYR A 104 -1.74 -21.53 -7.37
CA TYR A 104 -0.78 -21.88 -8.43
C TYR A 104 0.56 -21.20 -8.30
N GLN A 105 0.65 -20.11 -7.52
CA GLN A 105 1.85 -19.29 -7.37
C GLN A 105 2.35 -19.30 -5.92
N ASP A 106 3.67 -19.20 -5.74
CA ASP A 106 4.29 -19.11 -4.41
C ASP A 106 4.42 -17.65 -3.93
N ILE A 107 4.37 -16.70 -4.87
CA ILE A 107 4.36 -15.26 -4.62
C ILE A 107 3.19 -14.64 -5.35
N VAL A 108 2.36 -13.90 -4.63
CA VAL A 108 1.22 -13.16 -5.19
C VAL A 108 1.32 -11.70 -4.80
N VAL A 109 1.22 -10.81 -5.78
CA VAL A 109 1.13 -9.36 -5.56
C VAL A 109 -0.30 -8.92 -5.80
N THR A 110 -0.90 -8.24 -4.84
CA THR A 110 -2.23 -7.65 -4.97
C THR A 110 -2.17 -6.17 -4.64
N LYS A 111 -2.92 -5.35 -5.38
CA LYS A 111 -3.15 -3.96 -5.05
C LYS A 111 -4.53 -3.81 -4.41
N HIS A 112 -4.57 -3.05 -3.33
CA HIS A 112 -5.78 -2.60 -2.65
C HIS A 112 -5.87 -1.07 -2.75
N ASP A 113 -6.97 -0.49 -2.31
CA ASP A 113 -7.19 0.96 -2.43
C ASP A 113 -6.09 1.78 -1.72
N ASN A 114 -5.63 1.31 -0.55
CA ASN A 114 -4.72 2.04 0.31
C ASN A 114 -3.36 1.35 0.53
N TYR A 115 -3.09 0.21 -0.09
CA TYR A 115 -1.81 -0.50 0.05
C TYR A 115 -1.55 -1.50 -1.07
N VAL A 116 -0.29 -1.86 -1.23
CA VAL A 116 0.13 -3.03 -2.01
C VAL A 116 0.45 -4.16 -1.03
N LYS A 117 0.01 -5.39 -1.34
CA LYS A 117 0.30 -6.58 -0.54
C LYS A 117 1.05 -7.62 -1.37
N ILE A 118 2.10 -8.16 -0.79
CA ILE A 118 2.86 -9.28 -1.34
C ILE A 118 2.67 -10.46 -0.42
N THR A 119 2.12 -11.56 -0.93
CA THR A 119 1.91 -12.80 -0.19
C THR A 119 2.91 -13.85 -0.65
N PHE A 120 3.67 -14.38 0.29
CA PHE A 120 4.65 -15.44 0.09
C PHE A 120 4.19 -16.72 0.77
N LYS A 121 4.08 -17.85 0.05
CA LYS A 121 3.87 -19.15 0.71
C LYS A 121 5.06 -19.48 1.63
N SER A 122 4.74 -19.95 2.83
CA SER A 122 5.79 -20.29 3.83
C SER A 122 6.80 -21.32 3.34
N ARG A 123 6.42 -22.25 2.46
CA ARG A 123 7.31 -23.29 1.94
C ARG A 123 8.49 -22.72 1.14
N MET A 124 8.27 -21.62 0.45
CA MET A 124 9.31 -20.88 -0.28
C MET A 124 10.20 -20.08 0.69
N MET A 125 9.58 -19.49 1.71
CA MET A 125 10.26 -18.62 2.67
C MET A 125 11.10 -19.34 3.71
N PHE A 126 10.62 -20.51 4.18
CA PHE A 126 11.20 -21.22 5.33
C PHE A 126 11.13 -22.74 5.16
N ALA A 127 12.13 -23.44 5.69
CA ALA A 127 12.01 -24.89 5.93
C ALA A 127 10.92 -25.19 6.99
N THR A 128 10.49 -26.44 7.05
CA THR A 128 9.47 -26.89 8.03
C THR A 128 9.93 -26.56 9.44
N ASN A 129 9.02 -26.02 10.26
CA ASN A 129 9.25 -25.57 11.64
C ASN A 129 10.36 -24.52 11.82
N SER A 130 10.90 -23.97 10.72
CA SER A 130 11.93 -22.94 10.73
C SER A 130 11.33 -21.55 10.62
N ALA A 131 12.07 -20.55 11.13
CA ALA A 131 11.87 -19.13 10.88
C ALA A 131 13.11 -18.50 10.21
N THR A 132 14.11 -19.31 9.81
CA THR A 132 15.26 -18.83 9.07
C THR A 132 14.92 -18.77 7.58
N PRO A 133 15.01 -17.58 6.93
CA PRO A 133 14.72 -17.44 5.51
C PRO A 133 15.65 -18.31 4.64
N THR A 134 15.07 -18.99 3.65
CA THR A 134 15.80 -19.78 2.66
C THR A 134 16.68 -18.88 1.77
N PRO A 135 17.67 -19.42 1.04
CA PRO A 135 18.42 -18.66 0.04
C PRO A 135 17.51 -18.01 -1.01
N GLU A 136 16.50 -18.74 -1.50
CA GLU A 136 15.50 -18.22 -2.44
C GLU A 136 14.72 -17.05 -1.86
N ALA A 137 14.26 -17.17 -0.60
CA ALA A 137 13.59 -16.08 0.10
C ALA A 137 14.48 -14.83 0.21
N LYS A 138 15.76 -15.01 0.54
CA LYS A 138 16.72 -13.90 0.64
C LYS A 138 16.89 -13.18 -0.69
N GLU A 139 16.96 -13.91 -1.81
CA GLU A 139 17.04 -13.34 -3.16
C GLU A 139 15.79 -12.53 -3.50
N LYS A 140 14.60 -13.09 -3.26
CA LYS A 140 13.34 -12.39 -3.52
C LYS A 140 13.19 -11.14 -2.64
N ILE A 141 13.56 -11.22 -1.37
CA ILE A 141 13.54 -10.06 -0.47
C ILE A 141 14.56 -9.00 -0.91
N ALA A 142 15.74 -9.37 -1.42
CA ALA A 142 16.71 -8.42 -1.96
C ALA A 142 16.14 -7.65 -3.17
N LYS A 143 15.43 -8.31 -4.07
CA LYS A 143 14.72 -7.64 -5.19
C LYS A 143 13.65 -6.67 -4.71
N LEU A 144 12.91 -7.02 -3.63
CA LEU A 144 11.96 -6.10 -3.02
C LEU A 144 12.65 -4.87 -2.42
N VAL A 145 13.82 -5.05 -1.81
CA VAL A 145 14.62 -3.94 -1.28
C VAL A 145 14.99 -2.95 -2.37
N ASP A 146 15.38 -3.43 -3.57
CA ASP A 146 15.72 -2.54 -4.69
C ASP A 146 14.52 -1.71 -5.14
N VAL A 147 13.31 -2.28 -5.16
CA VAL A 147 12.08 -1.50 -5.41
C VAL A 147 11.85 -0.49 -4.30
N LEU A 148 11.96 -0.89 -3.02
CA LEU A 148 11.68 0.00 -1.88
C LEU A 148 12.62 1.21 -1.81
N LYS A 149 13.81 1.16 -2.37
CA LYS A 149 14.71 2.32 -2.50
C LYS A 149 14.07 3.49 -3.27
N ASN A 150 13.17 3.20 -4.22
CA ASN A 150 12.44 4.20 -5.00
C ASN A 150 11.24 4.78 -4.22
N TYR A 151 10.88 4.17 -3.09
CA TYR A 151 9.70 4.54 -2.27
C TYR A 151 10.08 4.73 -0.80
N PRO A 152 10.93 5.71 -0.46
CA PRO A 152 11.49 5.86 0.90
C PRO A 152 10.43 6.21 1.95
N GLN A 153 9.28 6.76 1.56
CA GLN A 153 8.17 7.11 2.46
C GLN A 153 7.22 5.93 2.73
N THR A 154 7.34 4.84 1.95
CA THR A 154 6.49 3.66 2.15
C THR A 154 6.73 3.05 3.54
N ILE A 155 5.64 2.74 4.23
CA ILE A 155 5.67 2.00 5.49
C ILE A 155 5.50 0.52 5.15
N VAL A 156 6.36 -0.30 5.73
CA VAL A 156 6.38 -1.75 5.49
C VAL A 156 5.84 -2.47 6.73
N GLN A 157 4.84 -3.32 6.55
CA GLN A 157 4.37 -4.20 7.62
C GLN A 157 4.51 -5.66 7.18
N VAL A 158 5.21 -6.45 7.98
CA VAL A 158 5.39 -7.89 7.78
C VAL A 158 4.48 -8.65 8.71
N ALA A 159 3.63 -9.52 8.18
CA ALA A 159 2.71 -10.34 8.95
C ALA A 159 2.95 -11.84 8.67
N GLY A 160 3.10 -12.64 9.73
CA GLY A 160 3.23 -14.08 9.63
C GLY A 160 1.92 -14.79 9.97
N PHE A 161 1.58 -15.82 9.19
CA PHE A 161 0.38 -16.65 9.41
C PHE A 161 0.73 -18.13 9.39
N THR A 162 -0.07 -18.93 10.10
CA THR A 162 0.03 -20.39 10.15
C THR A 162 -1.28 -21.03 9.68
N ASP A 163 -1.29 -22.34 9.52
CA ASP A 163 -2.51 -23.14 9.53
C ASP A 163 -2.99 -23.40 10.98
N SER A 164 -4.14 -24.03 11.12
CA SER A 164 -4.79 -24.26 12.43
C SER A 164 -4.24 -25.46 13.22
N ARG A 165 -3.22 -26.16 12.73
CA ARG A 165 -2.64 -27.32 13.45
C ARG A 165 -1.76 -26.85 14.60
N GLY A 166 -1.93 -27.52 15.76
CA GLY A 166 -1.22 -27.19 17.00
C GLY A 166 -1.91 -26.09 17.82
N SER A 167 -1.29 -25.69 18.92
CA SER A 167 -1.85 -24.69 19.81
C SER A 167 -1.75 -23.28 19.22
N TYR A 168 -2.67 -22.41 19.64
CA TYR A 168 -2.64 -20.99 19.26
C TYR A 168 -1.32 -20.32 19.65
N ASP A 169 -0.85 -20.54 20.87
CA ASP A 169 0.37 -19.91 21.40
C ASP A 169 1.62 -20.37 20.67
N TYR A 170 1.72 -21.65 20.32
CA TYR A 170 2.81 -22.15 19.49
C TYR A 170 2.82 -21.46 18.13
N ASN A 171 1.67 -21.40 17.46
CA ASN A 171 1.50 -20.78 16.17
C ASN A 171 1.73 -19.26 16.21
N LEU A 172 1.30 -18.59 17.27
CA LEU A 172 1.57 -17.17 17.48
C LEU A 172 3.08 -16.90 17.55
N LYS A 173 3.80 -17.67 18.39
CA LYS A 173 5.26 -17.55 18.50
C LYS A 173 5.97 -17.88 17.19
N LEU A 174 5.54 -18.92 16.47
CA LEU A 174 6.14 -19.29 15.18
C LEU A 174 5.91 -18.20 14.11
N SER A 175 4.66 -17.73 13.97
CA SER A 175 4.32 -16.68 13.01
C SER A 175 5.05 -15.37 13.31
N GLN A 176 5.21 -15.04 14.59
CA GLN A 176 5.95 -13.87 15.05
C GLN A 176 7.45 -13.98 14.70
N ARG A 177 8.10 -15.11 15.02
CA ARG A 177 9.51 -15.30 14.65
C ARG A 177 9.72 -15.20 13.15
N ARG A 178 8.81 -15.74 12.32
CA ARG A 178 8.86 -15.63 10.85
C ARG A 178 8.73 -14.21 10.37
N ALA A 179 7.76 -13.44 10.89
CA ALA A 179 7.59 -12.03 10.52
C ALA A 179 8.83 -11.20 10.92
N PHE A 180 9.36 -11.42 12.12
CA PHE A 180 10.56 -10.72 12.59
C PHE A 180 11.80 -11.04 11.74
N SER A 181 12.02 -12.32 11.39
CA SER A 181 13.19 -12.69 10.59
C SER A 181 13.18 -12.06 9.19
N VAL A 182 11.99 -11.89 8.59
CA VAL A 182 11.85 -11.18 7.31
C VAL A 182 12.06 -9.67 7.49
N ALA A 183 11.52 -9.08 8.56
CA ALA A 183 11.74 -7.66 8.86
C ALA A 183 13.22 -7.34 9.13
N GLU A 184 13.91 -8.19 9.88
CA GLU A 184 15.35 -8.05 10.10
C GLU A 184 16.16 -8.25 8.81
N LEU A 185 15.77 -9.18 7.96
CA LEU A 185 16.39 -9.35 6.64
C LEU A 185 16.27 -8.08 5.77
N LEU A 186 15.07 -7.47 5.73
CA LEU A 186 14.85 -6.19 5.03
C LEU A 186 15.79 -5.09 5.56
N LYS A 187 15.89 -4.94 6.88
CA LYS A 187 16.80 -3.97 7.51
C LYS A 187 18.25 -4.27 7.19
N HIS A 188 18.67 -5.52 7.30
CA HIS A 188 20.04 -5.95 7.02
C HIS A 188 20.45 -5.67 5.57
N LEU A 189 19.51 -5.78 4.63
CA LEU A 189 19.69 -5.44 3.23
C LEU A 189 19.60 -3.93 2.94
N GLY A 190 19.47 -3.09 3.96
CA GLY A 190 19.57 -1.63 3.85
C GLY A 190 18.27 -0.88 3.63
N VAL A 191 17.11 -1.50 3.89
CA VAL A 191 15.82 -0.80 3.87
C VAL A 191 15.77 0.24 4.98
N ARG A 192 15.50 1.49 4.62
CA ARG A 192 15.38 2.64 5.55
C ARG A 192 13.93 2.99 5.90
N ASN A 193 12.99 2.33 5.28
CA ASN A 193 11.56 2.48 5.51
C ASN A 193 11.20 2.14 6.97
N LYS A 194 10.12 2.72 7.49
CA LYS A 194 9.55 2.31 8.76
C LYS A 194 8.99 0.90 8.63
N ILE A 195 9.46 -0.04 9.45
CA ILE A 195 9.09 -1.47 9.36
C ILE A 195 8.42 -1.91 10.65
N PHE A 196 7.26 -2.55 10.53
CA PHE A 196 6.56 -3.27 11.59
C PHE A 196 6.55 -4.76 11.30
N ALA A 197 6.59 -5.61 12.34
CA ALA A 197 6.47 -7.06 12.20
C ALA A 197 5.49 -7.62 13.23
N ARG A 198 4.58 -8.50 12.79
CA ARG A 198 3.57 -9.11 13.66
C ARG A 198 3.29 -10.56 13.29
N GLY A 199 3.15 -11.41 14.31
CA GLY A 199 2.61 -12.75 14.17
C GLY A 199 1.10 -12.73 14.37
N CYS A 200 0.36 -13.42 13.51
CA CYS A 200 -1.10 -13.48 13.53
C CYS A 200 -1.65 -14.88 13.84
N SER A 201 -0.76 -15.86 14.10
CA SER A 201 -1.19 -17.26 14.29
C SER A 201 -2.07 -17.72 13.10
N PHE A 202 -3.20 -18.36 13.36
CA PHE A 202 -4.20 -18.75 12.35
C PHE A 202 -5.47 -17.88 12.37
N ASN A 203 -5.38 -16.64 12.87
CA ASN A 203 -6.55 -15.77 13.05
C ASN A 203 -7.24 -15.33 11.77
N LYS A 204 -6.52 -15.26 10.64
CA LYS A 204 -7.04 -14.77 9.37
C LYS A 204 -6.69 -15.72 8.23
N PRO A 205 -7.34 -16.89 8.16
CA PRO A 205 -7.09 -17.83 7.08
C PRO A 205 -7.58 -17.27 5.76
N LEU A 206 -6.82 -17.49 4.67
CA LEU A 206 -7.24 -17.14 3.29
C LEU A 206 -8.37 -18.06 2.81
N VAL A 207 -8.28 -19.34 3.20
CA VAL A 207 -9.23 -20.40 2.88
C VAL A 207 -9.48 -21.24 4.12
N PRO A 208 -10.55 -22.07 4.20
CA PRO A 208 -10.76 -23.00 5.30
C PRO A 208 -9.53 -23.89 5.55
N ASN A 209 -9.30 -24.31 6.80
CA ASN A 209 -8.20 -25.23 7.16
C ASN A 209 -8.64 -26.70 7.09
N ASP A 210 -9.31 -27.09 6.02
CA ASP A 210 -10.00 -28.38 5.85
C ASP A 210 -9.21 -29.40 5.00
N THR A 211 -8.28 -28.92 4.16
CA THR A 211 -7.40 -29.77 3.35
C THR A 211 -5.93 -29.42 3.52
N PRO A 212 -4.99 -30.34 3.25
CA PRO A 212 -3.55 -30.05 3.27
C PRO A 212 -3.16 -28.90 2.35
N GLU A 213 -3.80 -28.79 1.17
CA GLU A 213 -3.59 -27.73 0.17
C GLU A 213 -4.05 -26.37 0.72
N HIS A 214 -5.24 -26.31 1.32
CA HIS A 214 -5.77 -25.11 1.95
C HIS A 214 -4.91 -24.68 3.15
N MET A 215 -4.49 -25.61 3.99
CA MET A 215 -3.53 -25.34 5.06
C MET A 215 -2.21 -24.77 4.51
N ALA A 216 -1.72 -25.30 3.37
CA ALA A 216 -0.51 -24.78 2.74
C ALA A 216 -0.66 -23.34 2.24
N MET A 217 -1.85 -22.94 1.77
CA MET A 217 -2.16 -21.56 1.39
C MET A 217 -2.23 -20.63 2.63
N ASN A 218 -2.73 -21.14 3.76
CA ASN A 218 -2.83 -20.37 5.00
C ASN A 218 -1.45 -20.12 5.63
N ARG A 219 -0.49 -21.07 5.48
CA ARG A 219 0.90 -20.89 5.92
C ARG A 219 1.61 -19.92 5.00
N ARG A 220 1.70 -18.64 5.40
CA ARG A 220 2.24 -17.57 4.57
C ARG A 220 2.88 -16.44 5.37
N VAL A 221 3.65 -15.63 4.68
CA VAL A 221 4.06 -14.30 5.14
C VAL A 221 3.50 -13.27 4.16
N GLU A 222 2.92 -12.24 4.68
CA GLU A 222 2.43 -11.09 3.92
C GLU A 222 3.29 -9.87 4.21
N ILE A 223 3.67 -9.13 3.18
CA ILE A 223 4.33 -7.84 3.29
C ILE A 223 3.37 -6.80 2.72
N TYR A 224 3.01 -5.83 3.55
CA TYR A 224 2.15 -4.71 3.20
C TYR A 224 2.98 -3.47 3.00
N LEU A 225 2.70 -2.74 1.93
CA LEU A 225 3.35 -1.49 1.58
C LEU A 225 2.30 -0.38 1.63
N TYR A 226 2.39 0.49 2.63
CA TYR A 226 1.46 1.60 2.84
C TYR A 226 2.07 2.93 2.42
N PRO A 227 1.30 3.83 1.79
CA PRO A 227 1.79 5.16 1.38
C PRO A 227 2.04 6.09 2.57
N ASN A 228 1.34 5.89 3.70
CA ASN A 228 1.43 6.72 4.91
C ASN A 228 0.92 5.95 6.14
N GLU A 229 0.99 6.57 7.33
CA GLU A 229 0.58 5.94 8.60
C GLU A 229 -0.93 5.74 8.71
N ASP A 230 -1.73 6.63 8.14
CA ASP A 230 -3.21 6.55 8.20
C ASP A 230 -3.76 5.34 7.43
N ALA A 231 -2.99 4.84 6.46
CA ALA A 231 -3.34 3.66 5.68
C ALA A 231 -3.06 2.34 6.41
N VAL A 232 -2.31 2.36 7.52
CA VAL A 232 -1.88 1.14 8.23
C VAL A 232 -3.07 0.48 8.93
N ILE A 233 -3.29 -0.80 8.61
CA ILE A 233 -4.38 -1.60 9.17
C ILE A 233 -3.88 -2.62 10.21
N ASP A 234 -4.78 -3.08 11.09
CA ASP A 234 -4.52 -4.27 11.91
C ASP A 234 -4.71 -5.53 11.06
N VAL A 235 -3.59 -6.07 10.57
CA VAL A 235 -3.56 -7.22 9.66
C VAL A 235 -3.97 -8.54 10.32
N CYS A 236 -3.96 -8.64 11.66
CA CYS A 236 -4.36 -9.83 12.41
C CYS A 236 -5.85 -9.82 12.80
N ARG A 237 -6.53 -8.67 12.69
CA ARG A 237 -7.94 -8.54 13.07
C ARG A 237 -8.83 -9.18 12.02
N ARG A 238 -9.81 -9.97 12.48
CA ARG A 238 -10.86 -10.57 11.65
C ARG A 238 -11.82 -9.52 11.11
#